data_811a62cccc8993eff8a7f3d773404d83
#
_entry.id   811a62cccc8993eff8a7f3d773404d83
#
_cell.length_a   1.000
_cell.length_b   1.000
_cell.length_c   1.000
_cell.angle_alpha   90.00
_cell.angle_beta   90.00
_cell.angle_gamma   90.00
#
_symmetry.space_group_name_H-M   'P 1'
#
loop_
_entity.id
_entity.type
_entity.pdbx_description
1 polymer ?
#
loop_
_entity_poly.entity_id
_entity_poly.type
_entity_poly.pdbx_seq_one_letter_code
_entity_poly.pdbx_strand_id
1 'polypeptide(L)'
;MTALTLIIPIFGLVLVGWLASLTKIISERVGDGLSEYVFSLAVPALIVSTLTRPGLSGEIAWGYWASYFGGAAIAWATGSLIGRRTEGVDRRGAVLHGFAASQSNTVFVGVPMILQAYGESGAFPLFMLLAVHLPLMMGAATFLIESEGGRPMGQRLKALGLALGKNPIFLALAVGMAMKAAGLSFSGIPKALVDSLAGTASTCALIALGAGLTRYKVLHDLRGASIVAALKLGLHPLAVYLLAFHVFTMPPAYAGVAVLFAAMPVGINAYLLAVRYKSEQGLVAAAVLVSTLAATATTVGWLMLLGRG
;
A
#
# COMPACT_ATOMS: atom_id res chain seq x y z
N MET A 1 -11.96 8.16 -19.76
CA MET A 1 -12.66 8.21 -18.46
C MET A 1 -12.08 9.39 -17.70
N THR A 2 -12.89 10.21 -17.05
CA THR A 2 -12.36 11.30 -16.22
C THR A 2 -11.79 10.75 -14.91
N ALA A 3 -10.79 11.40 -14.32
CA ALA A 3 -10.23 11.00 -13.02
C ALA A 3 -11.32 10.82 -11.96
N LEU A 4 -12.37 11.63 -11.99
CA LEU A 4 -13.49 11.53 -11.07
C LEU A 4 -14.27 10.22 -11.21
N THR A 5 -14.49 9.73 -12.43
CA THR A 5 -15.19 8.45 -12.64
C THR A 5 -14.39 7.24 -12.14
N LEU A 6 -13.07 7.38 -12.01
CA LEU A 6 -12.21 6.36 -11.41
C LEU A 6 -12.23 6.42 -9.88
N ILE A 7 -12.27 7.62 -9.30
CA ILE A 7 -12.08 7.86 -7.87
C ILE A 7 -13.38 7.73 -7.08
N ILE A 8 -14.50 8.25 -7.60
CA ILE A 8 -15.79 8.24 -6.89
C ILE A 8 -16.23 6.82 -6.47
N PRO A 9 -16.18 5.78 -7.32
CA PRO A 9 -16.55 4.43 -6.88
C PRO A 9 -15.64 3.89 -5.79
N ILE A 10 -14.33 4.16 -5.87
CA ILE A 10 -13.34 3.66 -4.89
C ILE A 10 -13.59 4.29 -3.52
N PHE A 11 -13.55 5.62 -3.43
CA PHE A 11 -13.77 6.28 -2.14
C PHE A 11 -15.23 6.24 -1.69
N GLY A 12 -16.18 6.08 -2.62
CA GLY A 12 -17.58 5.78 -2.33
C GLY A 12 -17.75 4.48 -1.56
N LEU A 13 -17.06 3.40 -1.95
CA LEU A 13 -17.07 2.14 -1.21
C LEU A 13 -16.39 2.26 0.16
N VAL A 14 -15.33 3.06 0.27
CA VAL A 14 -14.74 3.38 1.59
C VAL A 14 -15.75 4.10 2.47
N LEU A 15 -16.48 5.09 1.92
CA LEU A 15 -17.54 5.81 2.64
C LEU A 15 -18.67 4.86 3.07
N VAL A 16 -19.10 3.95 2.19
CA VAL A 16 -20.12 2.93 2.52
C VAL A 16 -19.65 2.07 3.70
N GLY A 17 -18.41 1.56 3.67
CA GLY A 17 -17.84 0.79 4.76
C GLY A 17 -17.78 1.56 6.07
N TRP A 18 -17.38 2.84 6.00
CA TRP A 18 -17.32 3.73 7.15
C TRP A 18 -18.72 3.99 7.74
N LEU A 19 -19.71 4.34 6.91
CA LEU A 19 -21.09 4.57 7.35
C LEU A 19 -21.71 3.29 7.94
N ALA A 20 -21.52 2.13 7.30
CA ALA A 20 -22.07 0.86 7.78
C ALA A 20 -21.51 0.48 9.16
N SER A 21 -20.24 0.76 9.42
CA SER A 21 -19.62 0.55 10.72
C SER A 21 -20.08 1.60 11.76
N LEU A 22 -20.14 2.87 11.36
CA LEU A 22 -20.60 3.99 12.22
C LEU A 22 -22.04 3.78 12.70
N THR A 23 -22.93 3.37 11.80
CA THR A 23 -24.35 3.08 12.07
C THR A 23 -24.58 1.72 12.70
N LYS A 24 -23.51 0.93 12.93
CA LYS A 24 -23.56 -0.44 13.50
C LYS A 24 -24.36 -1.44 12.65
N ILE A 25 -24.58 -1.18 11.36
CA ILE A 25 -25.10 -2.16 10.41
C ILE A 25 -24.15 -3.34 10.31
N ILE A 26 -22.84 -3.06 10.31
CA ILE A 26 -21.78 -4.07 10.45
C ILE A 26 -20.99 -3.81 11.73
N SER A 27 -20.57 -4.89 12.41
CA SER A 27 -19.71 -4.78 13.59
C SER A 27 -18.24 -4.57 13.18
N GLU A 28 -17.42 -4.09 14.12
CA GLU A 28 -15.96 -3.98 13.91
C GLU A 28 -15.30 -5.32 13.55
N ARG A 29 -15.83 -6.44 14.07
CA ARG A 29 -15.36 -7.80 13.75
C ARG A 29 -15.53 -8.14 12.26
N VAL A 30 -16.57 -7.61 11.61
CA VAL A 30 -16.78 -7.79 10.16
C VAL A 30 -15.69 -7.09 9.37
N GLY A 31 -15.30 -5.87 9.76
CA GLY A 31 -14.17 -5.16 9.15
C GLY A 31 -12.85 -5.92 9.26
N ASP A 32 -12.58 -6.54 10.42
CA ASP A 32 -11.40 -7.39 10.63
C ASP A 32 -11.45 -8.66 9.78
N GLY A 33 -12.60 -9.35 9.79
CA GLY A 33 -12.80 -10.56 8.98
C GLY A 33 -12.68 -10.29 7.48
N LEU A 34 -13.21 -9.16 6.99
CA LEU A 34 -13.02 -8.73 5.60
C LEU A 34 -11.54 -8.43 5.29
N SER A 35 -10.83 -7.79 6.21
CA SER A 35 -9.41 -7.52 6.04
C SER A 35 -8.60 -8.82 5.95
N GLU A 36 -8.87 -9.77 6.83
CA GLU A 36 -8.23 -11.09 6.83
C GLU A 36 -8.56 -11.87 5.54
N TYR A 37 -9.82 -11.89 5.12
CA TYR A 37 -10.27 -12.51 3.87
C TYR A 37 -9.55 -11.91 2.65
N VAL A 38 -9.49 -10.58 2.57
CA VAL A 38 -8.82 -9.87 1.46
C VAL A 38 -7.35 -10.24 1.39
N PHE A 39 -6.65 -10.19 2.54
CA PHE A 39 -5.21 -10.48 2.58
C PHE A 39 -4.87 -11.94 2.33
N SER A 40 -5.72 -12.87 2.84
CA SER A 40 -5.40 -14.29 2.86
C SER A 40 -5.94 -15.06 1.66
N LEU A 41 -7.00 -14.56 1.01
CA LEU A 41 -7.68 -15.27 -0.08
C LEU A 41 -7.91 -14.40 -1.32
N ALA A 42 -8.60 -13.26 -1.21
CA ALA A 42 -9.08 -12.53 -2.38
C ALA A 42 -7.94 -11.89 -3.21
N VAL A 43 -7.00 -11.21 -2.56
CA VAL A 43 -5.83 -10.61 -3.24
C VAL A 43 -4.86 -11.69 -3.74
N PRO A 44 -4.51 -12.74 -3.00
CA PRO A 44 -3.81 -13.90 -3.54
C PRO A 44 -4.45 -14.49 -4.79
N ALA A 45 -5.77 -14.73 -4.77
CA ALA A 45 -6.50 -15.22 -5.95
C ALA A 45 -6.42 -14.24 -7.13
N LEU A 46 -6.56 -12.93 -6.86
CA LEU A 46 -6.42 -11.88 -7.87
C LEU A 46 -5.03 -11.88 -8.52
N ILE A 47 -3.97 -12.02 -7.72
CA ILE A 47 -2.59 -12.08 -8.22
C ILE A 47 -2.41 -13.29 -9.13
N VAL A 48 -2.79 -14.49 -8.65
CA VAL A 48 -2.63 -15.72 -9.42
C VAL A 48 -3.48 -15.69 -10.68
N SER A 49 -4.77 -15.33 -10.60
CA SER A 49 -5.65 -15.17 -11.76
C SER A 49 -5.05 -14.24 -12.81
N THR A 50 -4.53 -13.10 -12.38
CA THR A 50 -4.00 -12.09 -13.31
C THR A 50 -2.68 -12.53 -13.95
N LEU A 51 -1.75 -13.07 -13.17
CA LEU A 51 -0.43 -13.49 -13.67
C LEU A 51 -0.51 -14.68 -14.63
N THR A 52 -1.52 -15.52 -14.49
CA THR A 52 -1.72 -16.69 -15.36
C THR A 52 -2.55 -16.39 -16.61
N ARG A 53 -2.98 -15.13 -16.81
CA ARG A 53 -3.67 -14.73 -18.05
C ARG A 53 -2.74 -14.81 -19.26
N PRO A 54 -3.21 -15.38 -20.40
CA PRO A 54 -2.47 -15.33 -21.64
C PRO A 54 -2.19 -13.89 -22.07
N GLY A 55 -0.98 -13.63 -22.58
CA GLY A 55 -0.60 -12.30 -23.10
C GLY A 55 -0.09 -11.32 -22.07
N LEU A 56 -0.21 -11.56 -20.76
CA LEU A 56 0.43 -10.71 -19.77
C LEU A 56 1.95 -10.82 -19.89
N SER A 57 2.60 -9.74 -20.28
CA SER A 57 4.06 -9.62 -20.36
C SER A 57 4.55 -8.52 -19.42
N GLY A 58 5.78 -8.63 -18.97
CA GLY A 58 6.43 -7.59 -18.16
C GLY A 58 7.87 -7.98 -17.89
N GLU A 59 8.72 -6.98 -17.84
CA GLU A 59 10.13 -7.13 -17.53
C GLU A 59 10.41 -6.66 -16.09
N ILE A 60 11.35 -7.33 -15.44
CA ILE A 60 11.83 -6.91 -14.12
C ILE A 60 12.89 -5.82 -14.35
N ALA A 61 12.48 -4.58 -14.24
CA ALA A 61 13.38 -3.43 -14.37
C ALA A 61 13.83 -2.95 -12.98
N TRP A 62 15.11 -3.06 -12.67
CA TRP A 62 15.67 -2.60 -11.39
C TRP A 62 15.40 -1.12 -11.12
N GLY A 63 15.41 -0.28 -12.14
CA GLY A 63 15.06 1.14 -12.06
C GLY A 63 13.65 1.38 -11.51
N TYR A 64 12.72 0.45 -11.72
CA TYR A 64 11.37 0.51 -11.18
C TYR A 64 11.37 0.49 -9.65
N TRP A 65 12.06 -0.49 -9.07
CA TRP A 65 12.18 -0.59 -7.60
C TRP A 65 13.06 0.53 -7.04
N ALA A 66 14.15 0.89 -7.72
CA ALA A 66 15.02 2.00 -7.32
C ALA A 66 14.25 3.32 -7.27
N SER A 67 13.38 3.59 -8.26
CA SER A 67 12.52 4.78 -8.28
C SER A 67 11.57 4.82 -7.10
N TYR A 68 10.85 3.71 -6.85
CA TYR A 68 9.86 3.65 -5.80
C TYR A 68 10.50 3.71 -4.40
N PHE A 69 11.47 2.84 -4.12
CA PHE A 69 12.09 2.79 -2.79
C PHE A 69 13.03 3.97 -2.54
N GLY A 70 13.60 4.56 -3.57
CA GLY A 70 14.33 5.82 -3.50
C GLY A 70 13.42 6.97 -3.06
N GLY A 71 12.25 7.09 -3.69
CA GLY A 71 11.22 8.07 -3.29
C GLY A 71 10.70 7.82 -1.87
N ALA A 72 10.46 6.56 -1.50
CA ALA A 72 10.08 6.18 -0.15
C ALA A 72 11.16 6.55 0.88
N ALA A 73 12.44 6.33 0.57
CA ALA A 73 13.55 6.70 1.44
C ALA A 73 13.64 8.21 1.65
N ILE A 74 13.44 9.02 0.60
CA ILE A 74 13.39 10.49 0.69
C ILE A 74 12.26 10.93 1.61
N ALA A 75 11.03 10.41 1.40
CA ALA A 75 9.88 10.75 2.23
C ALA A 75 10.08 10.29 3.69
N TRP A 76 10.66 9.10 3.89
CA TRP A 76 10.97 8.57 5.21
C TRP A 76 11.98 9.45 5.94
N ALA A 77 13.10 9.74 5.31
CA ALA A 77 14.14 10.58 5.90
C ALA A 77 13.60 11.97 6.27
N THR A 78 12.81 12.57 5.38
CA THR A 78 12.19 13.88 5.61
C THR A 78 11.20 13.83 6.78
N GLY A 79 10.32 12.85 6.82
CA GLY A 79 9.36 12.66 7.92
C GLY A 79 10.06 12.41 9.26
N SER A 80 11.11 11.58 9.29
CA SER A 80 11.92 11.35 10.49
C SER A 80 12.62 12.60 10.97
N LEU A 81 13.17 13.40 10.04
CA LEU A 81 13.88 14.64 10.37
C LEU A 81 12.93 15.69 10.94
N ILE A 82 11.75 15.86 10.33
CA ILE A 82 10.73 16.78 10.80
C ILE A 82 10.25 16.36 12.18
N GLY A 83 9.87 15.10 12.39
CA GLY A 83 9.45 14.60 13.70
C GLY A 83 10.46 14.89 14.80
N ARG A 84 11.76 14.68 14.54
CA ARG A 84 12.82 14.98 15.50
C ARG A 84 12.98 16.47 15.80
N ARG A 85 12.91 17.32 14.76
CA ARG A 85 13.22 18.76 14.90
C ARG A 85 12.04 19.59 15.36
N THR A 86 10.83 19.25 14.92
CA THR A 86 9.65 20.10 15.17
C THR A 86 8.75 19.54 16.27
N GLU A 87 8.66 18.22 16.39
CA GLU A 87 7.81 17.56 17.38
C GLU A 87 8.61 17.02 18.59
N GLY A 88 9.95 17.07 18.53
CA GLY A 88 10.82 16.66 19.63
C GLY A 88 10.72 15.17 19.98
N VAL A 89 10.24 14.34 19.06
CA VAL A 89 10.04 12.90 19.31
C VAL A 89 11.37 12.16 19.46
N ASP A 90 11.35 11.09 20.23
CA ASP A 90 12.49 10.20 20.36
C ASP A 90 12.84 9.50 19.04
N ARG A 91 13.90 8.68 19.06
CA ARG A 91 14.32 7.97 17.85
C ARG A 91 13.25 7.03 17.30
N ARG A 92 12.49 6.34 18.16
CA ARG A 92 11.41 5.44 17.74
C ARG A 92 10.28 6.22 17.10
N GLY A 93 9.87 7.31 17.74
CA GLY A 93 8.88 8.23 17.18
C GLY A 93 9.33 8.77 15.83
N ALA A 94 10.59 9.20 15.67
CA ALA A 94 11.11 9.67 14.40
C ALA A 94 11.04 8.60 13.28
N VAL A 95 11.39 7.34 13.60
CA VAL A 95 11.25 6.24 12.61
C VAL A 95 9.79 6.04 12.23
N LEU A 96 8.86 6.13 13.18
CA LEU A 96 7.42 5.98 12.91
C LEU A 96 6.85 7.15 12.10
N HIS A 97 7.28 8.39 12.34
CA HIS A 97 6.94 9.54 11.50
C HIS A 97 7.38 9.32 10.04
N GLY A 98 8.64 8.93 9.85
CA GLY A 98 9.17 8.63 8.52
C GLY A 98 8.47 7.45 7.86
N PHE A 99 8.23 6.39 8.62
CA PHE A 99 7.50 5.22 8.11
C PHE A 99 6.09 5.60 7.66
N ALA A 100 5.34 6.36 8.46
CA ALA A 100 4.01 6.83 8.08
C ALA A 100 4.04 7.74 6.86
N ALA A 101 5.07 8.60 6.71
CA ALA A 101 5.26 9.47 5.55
C ALA A 101 5.60 8.70 4.25
N SER A 102 5.98 7.43 4.32
CA SER A 102 6.42 6.63 3.17
C SER A 102 5.62 5.35 2.96
N GLN A 103 4.95 4.81 3.98
CA GLN A 103 4.17 3.57 3.90
C GLN A 103 2.82 3.80 3.24
N SER A 104 2.60 3.20 2.07
CA SER A 104 1.36 3.30 1.30
C SER A 104 0.33 2.25 1.69
N ASN A 105 -0.95 2.63 1.66
CA ASN A 105 -2.07 1.69 1.74
C ASN A 105 -2.28 0.98 0.40
N THR A 106 -1.44 -0.01 0.16
CA THR A 106 -1.27 -0.62 -1.16
C THR A 106 -2.34 -1.65 -1.48
N VAL A 107 -2.75 -2.47 -0.50
CA VAL A 107 -3.72 -3.55 -0.70
C VAL A 107 -5.14 -3.01 -0.77
N PHE A 108 -5.54 -2.18 0.21
CA PHE A 108 -6.93 -1.76 0.30
C PHE A 108 -7.30 -0.65 -0.69
N VAL A 109 -6.38 0.27 -1.02
CA VAL A 109 -6.63 1.37 -1.96
C VAL A 109 -5.81 1.21 -3.23
N GLY A 110 -4.54 0.86 -3.11
CA GLY A 110 -3.61 0.82 -4.25
C GLY A 110 -4.00 -0.21 -5.30
N VAL A 111 -4.32 -1.44 -4.91
CA VAL A 111 -4.75 -2.49 -5.85
C VAL A 111 -5.99 -2.07 -6.64
N PRO A 112 -7.13 -1.69 -6.01
CA PRO A 112 -8.29 -1.20 -6.74
C PRO A 112 -7.98 -0.03 -7.67
N MET A 113 -7.28 0.99 -7.15
CA MET A 113 -6.99 2.22 -7.89
C MET A 113 -6.13 1.96 -9.13
N ILE A 114 -5.04 1.21 -8.97
CA ILE A 114 -4.09 0.98 -10.07
C ILE A 114 -4.70 0.08 -11.13
N LEU A 115 -5.43 -0.98 -10.75
CA LEU A 115 -6.10 -1.84 -11.70
C LEU A 115 -7.21 -1.11 -12.47
N GLN A 116 -7.91 -0.18 -11.83
CA GLN A 116 -8.91 0.64 -12.50
C GLN A 116 -8.28 1.68 -13.44
N ALA A 117 -7.14 2.29 -13.07
CA ALA A 117 -6.48 3.32 -13.87
C ALA A 117 -5.64 2.76 -15.03
N TYR A 118 -5.00 1.62 -14.85
CA TYR A 118 -4.06 1.03 -15.81
C TYR A 118 -4.50 -0.31 -16.41
N GLY A 119 -5.54 -0.95 -15.84
CA GLY A 119 -6.02 -2.25 -16.31
C GLY A 119 -4.91 -3.31 -16.32
N GLU A 120 -4.87 -4.09 -17.38
CA GLU A 120 -3.88 -5.17 -17.54
C GLU A 120 -2.44 -4.66 -17.64
N SER A 121 -2.21 -3.48 -18.23
CA SER A 121 -0.86 -2.90 -18.36
C SER A 121 -0.23 -2.52 -17.01
N GLY A 122 -1.06 -2.24 -16.00
CA GLY A 122 -0.61 -1.93 -14.65
C GLY A 122 -0.49 -3.15 -13.74
N ALA A 123 -1.05 -4.29 -14.12
CA ALA A 123 -1.16 -5.44 -13.22
C ALA A 123 0.21 -6.05 -12.88
N PHE A 124 1.07 -6.26 -13.87
CA PHE A 124 2.39 -6.83 -13.62
C PHE A 124 3.26 -5.94 -12.73
N PRO A 125 3.50 -4.63 -13.05
CA PRO A 125 4.27 -3.75 -12.16
C PRO A 125 3.63 -3.58 -10.78
N LEU A 126 2.30 -3.53 -10.68
CA LEU A 126 1.61 -3.47 -9.38
C LEU A 126 1.99 -4.64 -8.49
N PHE A 127 1.86 -5.88 -9.00
CA PHE A 127 2.12 -7.06 -8.19
C PHE A 127 3.59 -7.26 -7.87
N MET A 128 4.49 -6.86 -8.78
CA MET A 128 5.92 -6.85 -8.52
C MET A 128 6.28 -5.95 -7.34
N LEU A 129 5.67 -4.77 -7.25
CA LEU A 129 5.92 -3.84 -6.16
C LEU A 129 5.23 -4.30 -4.87
N LEU A 130 3.97 -4.77 -4.98
CA LEU A 130 3.16 -5.20 -3.84
C LEU A 130 3.83 -6.35 -3.05
N ALA A 131 4.46 -7.30 -3.75
CA ALA A 131 5.10 -8.46 -3.14
C ALA A 131 6.23 -8.09 -2.18
N VAL A 132 7.05 -7.10 -2.56
CA VAL A 132 8.24 -6.72 -1.79
C VAL A 132 8.02 -5.51 -0.90
N HIS A 133 7.01 -4.67 -1.21
CA HIS A 133 6.79 -3.40 -0.51
C HIS A 133 6.64 -3.58 1.00
N LEU A 134 5.63 -4.33 1.42
CA LEU A 134 5.32 -4.45 2.85
C LEU A 134 6.44 -5.13 3.65
N PRO A 135 6.98 -6.29 3.22
CA PRO A 135 8.09 -6.92 3.92
C PRO A 135 9.34 -6.04 4.02
N LEU A 136 9.69 -5.33 2.93
CA LEU A 136 10.87 -4.48 2.90
C LEU A 136 10.69 -3.27 3.83
N MET A 137 9.55 -2.58 3.73
CA MET A 137 9.25 -1.41 4.55
C MET A 137 9.14 -1.75 6.03
N MET A 138 8.41 -2.82 6.38
CA MET A 138 8.29 -3.30 7.77
C MET A 138 9.63 -3.81 8.31
N GLY A 139 10.40 -4.52 7.49
CA GLY A 139 11.74 -4.99 7.85
C GLY A 139 12.68 -3.83 8.15
N ALA A 140 12.71 -2.81 7.29
CA ALA A 140 13.51 -1.60 7.49
C ALA A 140 13.09 -0.83 8.76
N ALA A 141 11.78 -0.65 8.99
CA ALA A 141 11.29 0.01 10.19
C ALA A 141 11.66 -0.75 11.47
N THR A 142 11.43 -2.06 11.49
CA THR A 142 11.81 -2.92 12.62
C THR A 142 13.32 -2.86 12.85
N PHE A 143 14.11 -2.91 11.78
CA PHE A 143 15.57 -2.81 11.87
C PHE A 143 16.00 -1.47 12.50
N LEU A 144 15.44 -0.36 12.03
CA LEU A 144 15.79 0.98 12.53
C LEU A 144 15.36 1.19 14.00
N ILE A 145 14.19 0.66 14.40
CA ILE A 145 13.70 0.76 15.78
C ILE A 145 14.50 -0.14 16.72
N GLU A 146 14.78 -1.38 16.32
CA GLU A 146 15.46 -2.37 17.16
C GLU A 146 16.99 -2.36 17.02
N SER A 147 17.56 -1.39 16.29
CA SER A 147 19.02 -1.34 16.05
C SER A 147 19.85 -1.23 17.34
N GLU A 148 19.28 -0.69 18.40
CA GLU A 148 19.91 -0.59 19.73
C GLU A 148 19.77 -1.87 20.57
N GLY A 149 18.88 -2.78 20.18
CA GLY A 149 18.54 -3.98 20.96
C GLY A 149 19.48 -5.19 20.76
N GLY A 150 20.64 -5.03 20.12
CA GLY A 150 21.70 -6.05 20.10
C GLY A 150 21.42 -7.36 19.34
N ARG A 151 20.28 -7.52 18.64
CA ARG A 151 20.01 -8.73 17.86
C ARG A 151 20.99 -8.87 16.68
N PRO A 152 21.65 -10.01 16.51
CA PRO A 152 22.55 -10.27 15.39
C PRO A 152 21.88 -10.08 14.03
N MET A 153 22.60 -9.52 13.05
CA MET A 153 22.10 -9.29 11.68
C MET A 153 21.51 -10.57 11.06
N GLY A 154 22.15 -11.71 11.26
CA GLY A 154 21.67 -13.01 10.74
C GLY A 154 20.28 -13.40 11.25
N GLN A 155 19.96 -13.10 12.53
CA GLN A 155 18.63 -13.36 13.08
C GLN A 155 17.57 -12.45 12.48
N ARG A 156 17.92 -11.18 12.17
CA ARG A 156 17.03 -10.21 11.52
C ARG A 156 16.74 -10.59 10.08
N LEU A 157 17.76 -11.01 9.31
CA LEU A 157 17.60 -11.52 7.95
C LEU A 157 16.76 -12.80 7.92
N LYS A 158 16.99 -13.73 8.86
CA LYS A 158 16.17 -14.93 9.01
C LYS A 158 14.72 -14.59 9.30
N ALA A 159 14.46 -13.64 10.19
CA ALA A 159 13.10 -13.20 10.51
C ALA A 159 12.39 -12.56 9.29
N LEU A 160 13.12 -11.76 8.50
CA LEU A 160 12.59 -11.18 7.25
C LEU A 160 12.28 -12.28 6.22
N GLY A 161 13.17 -13.24 6.03
CA GLY A 161 12.95 -14.38 5.12
C GLY A 161 11.74 -15.22 5.53
N LEU A 162 11.58 -15.50 6.83
CA LEU A 162 10.41 -16.21 7.34
C LEU A 162 9.11 -15.40 7.17
N ALA A 163 9.15 -14.07 7.36
CA ALA A 163 8.00 -13.21 7.14
C ALA A 163 7.57 -13.19 5.65
N LEU A 164 8.52 -13.14 4.73
CA LEU A 164 8.28 -13.27 3.29
C LEU A 164 7.66 -14.63 2.95
N GLY A 165 8.27 -15.73 3.42
CA GLY A 165 7.79 -17.09 3.14
C GLY A 165 6.42 -17.44 3.73
N LYS A 166 5.92 -16.63 4.68
CA LYS A 166 4.56 -16.77 5.26
C LYS A 166 3.56 -15.74 4.72
N ASN A 167 4.00 -14.80 3.88
CA ASN A 167 3.12 -13.76 3.35
C ASN A 167 2.26 -14.32 2.20
N PRO A 168 0.93 -14.36 2.31
CA PRO A 168 0.05 -14.92 1.28
C PRO A 168 0.21 -14.22 -0.09
N ILE A 169 0.46 -12.90 -0.08
CA ILE A 169 0.67 -12.10 -1.30
C ILE A 169 1.98 -12.53 -1.99
N PHE A 170 3.06 -12.70 -1.23
CA PHE A 170 4.34 -13.16 -1.77
C PHE A 170 4.25 -14.58 -2.32
N LEU A 171 3.58 -15.48 -1.59
CA LEU A 171 3.33 -16.86 -2.04
C LEU A 171 2.49 -16.90 -3.31
N ALA A 172 1.42 -16.10 -3.38
CA ALA A 172 0.59 -16.00 -4.59
C ALA A 172 1.38 -15.49 -5.80
N LEU A 173 2.27 -14.51 -5.60
CA LEU A 173 3.17 -14.06 -6.66
C LEU A 173 4.11 -15.19 -7.12
N ALA A 174 4.74 -15.89 -6.19
CA ALA A 174 5.64 -16.99 -6.51
C ALA A 174 4.91 -18.09 -7.29
N VAL A 175 3.71 -18.48 -6.85
CA VAL A 175 2.88 -19.47 -7.55
C VAL A 175 2.46 -18.96 -8.93
N GLY A 176 1.93 -17.74 -9.02
CA GLY A 176 1.50 -17.16 -10.30
C GLY A 176 2.65 -17.03 -11.30
N MET A 177 3.85 -16.63 -10.84
CA MET A 177 5.05 -16.56 -11.69
C MET A 177 5.54 -17.94 -12.13
N ALA A 178 5.51 -18.94 -11.24
CA ALA A 178 5.88 -20.31 -11.56
C ALA A 178 4.91 -20.91 -12.60
N MET A 179 3.61 -20.74 -12.42
CA MET A 179 2.59 -21.16 -13.40
C MET A 179 2.80 -20.48 -14.75
N LYS A 180 3.04 -19.16 -14.75
CA LYS A 180 3.33 -18.39 -15.97
C LYS A 180 4.57 -18.93 -16.68
N ALA A 181 5.66 -19.16 -15.97
CA ALA A 181 6.91 -19.72 -16.52
C ALA A 181 6.71 -21.13 -17.11
N ALA A 182 5.83 -21.93 -16.51
CA ALA A 182 5.46 -23.26 -16.97
C ALA A 182 4.40 -23.24 -18.11
N GLY A 183 3.95 -22.06 -18.55
CA GLY A 183 2.85 -21.93 -19.54
C GLY A 183 1.49 -22.43 -19.05
N LEU A 184 1.31 -22.56 -17.72
CA LEU A 184 0.07 -23.04 -17.12
C LEU A 184 -0.91 -21.89 -16.91
N SER A 185 -2.17 -22.13 -17.25
CA SER A 185 -3.28 -21.22 -16.99
C SER A 185 -4.48 -21.99 -16.44
N PHE A 186 -5.31 -21.32 -15.66
CA PHE A 186 -6.57 -21.91 -15.22
C PHE A 186 -7.58 -21.96 -16.38
N SER A 187 -8.35 -23.06 -16.44
CA SER A 187 -9.46 -23.23 -17.36
C SER A 187 -10.64 -23.90 -16.65
N GLY A 188 -11.82 -23.81 -17.22
CA GLY A 188 -13.03 -24.47 -16.71
C GLY A 188 -13.38 -24.06 -15.28
N ILE A 189 -13.76 -25.03 -14.45
CA ILE A 189 -14.20 -24.81 -13.06
C ILE A 189 -13.12 -24.16 -12.18
N PRO A 190 -11.84 -24.59 -12.18
CA PRO A 190 -10.79 -23.92 -11.42
C PRO A 190 -10.66 -22.44 -11.74
N LYS A 191 -10.75 -22.07 -13.02
CA LYS A 191 -10.73 -20.65 -13.43
C LYS A 191 -11.91 -19.88 -12.84
N ALA A 192 -13.12 -20.42 -12.94
CA ALA A 192 -14.31 -19.77 -12.41
C ALA A 192 -14.24 -19.53 -10.91
N LEU A 193 -13.71 -20.49 -10.15
CA LEU A 193 -13.52 -20.35 -8.69
C LEU A 193 -12.50 -19.26 -8.35
N VAL A 194 -11.33 -19.27 -9.01
CA VAL A 194 -10.28 -18.28 -8.76
C VAL A 194 -10.73 -16.88 -9.17
N ASP A 195 -11.41 -16.75 -10.32
CA ASP A 195 -11.93 -15.46 -10.78
C ASP A 195 -13.06 -14.92 -9.88
N SER A 196 -13.89 -15.80 -9.32
CA SER A 196 -14.93 -15.40 -8.34
C SER A 196 -14.31 -14.83 -7.06
N LEU A 197 -13.27 -15.47 -6.52
CA LEU A 197 -12.53 -14.95 -5.37
C LEU A 197 -11.83 -13.63 -5.71
N ALA A 198 -11.12 -13.58 -6.84
CA ALA A 198 -10.42 -12.39 -7.32
C ALA A 198 -11.36 -11.19 -7.50
N GLY A 199 -12.58 -11.42 -8.02
CA GLY A 199 -13.59 -10.39 -8.23
C GLY A 199 -14.06 -9.69 -6.95
N THR A 200 -13.94 -10.32 -5.80
CA THR A 200 -14.32 -9.73 -4.51
C THR A 200 -13.23 -8.84 -3.91
N ALA A 201 -11.98 -8.96 -4.37
CA ALA A 201 -10.81 -8.36 -3.72
C ALA A 201 -10.95 -6.85 -3.53
N SER A 202 -11.25 -6.10 -4.61
CA SER A 202 -11.34 -4.64 -4.55
C SER A 202 -12.49 -4.15 -3.68
N THR A 203 -13.69 -4.70 -3.85
CA THR A 203 -14.88 -4.28 -3.10
C THR A 203 -14.73 -4.56 -1.62
N CYS A 204 -14.32 -5.79 -1.26
CA CYS A 204 -14.11 -6.15 0.14
C CYS A 204 -12.98 -5.35 0.80
N ALA A 205 -11.90 -5.07 0.06
CA ALA A 205 -10.80 -4.24 0.56
C ALA A 205 -11.25 -2.83 0.92
N LEU A 206 -12.01 -2.17 0.03
CA LEU A 206 -12.45 -0.79 0.25
C LEU A 206 -13.47 -0.69 1.39
N ILE A 207 -14.40 -1.64 1.49
CA ILE A 207 -15.35 -1.70 2.61
C ILE A 207 -14.61 -1.98 3.92
N ALA A 208 -13.64 -2.90 3.93
CA ALA A 208 -12.84 -3.21 5.11
C ALA A 208 -12.05 -1.99 5.59
N LEU A 209 -11.44 -1.25 4.64
CA LEU A 209 -10.76 0.01 4.97
C LEU A 209 -11.72 1.00 5.62
N GLY A 210 -12.87 1.25 5.00
CA GLY A 210 -13.87 2.18 5.51
C GLY A 210 -14.32 1.81 6.93
N ALA A 211 -14.67 0.54 7.14
CA ALA A 211 -15.05 0.03 8.46
C ALA A 211 -13.93 0.22 9.51
N GLY A 212 -12.67 0.01 9.11
CA GLY A 212 -11.52 0.21 9.98
C GLY A 212 -11.26 1.67 10.38
N LEU A 213 -11.66 2.64 9.54
CA LEU A 213 -11.45 4.07 9.84
C LEU A 213 -12.21 4.54 11.08
N THR A 214 -13.29 3.89 11.47
CA THR A 214 -14.07 4.24 12.68
C THR A 214 -13.29 4.07 13.99
N ARG A 215 -12.19 3.30 13.97
CA ARG A 215 -11.34 3.05 15.15
C ARG A 215 -10.38 4.18 15.44
N TYR A 216 -10.10 5.02 14.45
CA TYR A 216 -9.11 6.09 14.58
C TYR A 216 -9.76 7.31 15.22
N LYS A 217 -9.36 7.61 16.46
CA LYS A 217 -9.78 8.84 17.17
C LYS A 217 -8.88 9.99 16.73
N VAL A 218 -9.45 10.97 16.04
CA VAL A 218 -8.73 12.11 15.41
C VAL A 218 -8.19 13.14 16.44
N LEU A 219 -8.41 12.96 17.73
CA LEU A 219 -8.33 14.03 18.74
C LEU A 219 -6.93 14.42 19.19
N HIS A 220 -5.85 13.79 18.70
CA HIS A 220 -4.50 14.12 19.14
C HIS A 220 -3.58 14.38 17.95
N ASP A 221 -2.89 15.53 18.00
CA ASP A 221 -1.85 15.94 17.06
C ASP A 221 -2.24 15.97 15.56
N LEU A 222 -3.30 16.77 15.26
CA LEU A 222 -3.70 17.04 13.88
C LEU A 222 -2.59 17.74 13.07
N ARG A 223 -1.72 18.52 13.71
CA ARG A 223 -0.64 19.23 13.02
C ARG A 223 0.40 18.25 12.51
N GLY A 224 0.93 17.39 13.36
CA GLY A 224 1.89 16.34 12.98
C GLY A 224 1.29 15.38 11.97
N ALA A 225 0.05 14.95 12.18
CA ALA A 225 -0.68 14.09 11.24
C ALA A 225 -0.83 14.74 9.85
N SER A 226 -1.14 16.05 9.77
CA SER A 226 -1.25 16.78 8.50
C SER A 226 0.09 16.91 7.79
N ILE A 227 1.18 17.12 8.53
CA ILE A 227 2.54 17.14 7.97
C ILE A 227 2.87 15.77 7.37
N VAL A 228 2.64 14.67 8.12
CA VAL A 228 2.85 13.31 7.64
C VAL A 228 2.00 13.04 6.40
N ALA A 229 0.72 13.43 6.39
CA ALA A 229 -0.17 13.29 5.24
C ALA A 229 0.33 14.07 4.02
N ALA A 230 0.80 15.31 4.21
CA ALA A 230 1.36 16.14 3.13
C ALA A 230 2.63 15.51 2.53
N LEU A 231 3.52 15.00 3.37
CA LEU A 231 4.70 14.27 2.91
C LEU A 231 4.30 13.01 2.14
N LYS A 232 3.31 12.28 2.65
CA LYS A 232 2.86 11.01 2.05
C LYS A 232 2.17 11.21 0.71
N LEU A 233 1.31 12.21 0.58
CA LEU A 233 0.49 12.42 -0.62
C LEU A 233 1.14 13.38 -1.63
N GLY A 234 2.13 14.17 -1.18
CA GLY A 234 2.85 15.15 -2.00
C GLY A 234 4.29 14.73 -2.27
N LEU A 235 5.14 14.76 -1.25
CA LEU A 235 6.58 14.52 -1.41
C LEU A 235 6.90 13.10 -1.91
N HIS A 236 6.27 12.07 -1.33
CA HIS A 236 6.56 10.69 -1.71
C HIS A 236 6.26 10.42 -3.21
N PRO A 237 5.04 10.66 -3.72
CA PRO A 237 4.78 10.45 -5.14
C PRO A 237 5.55 11.42 -6.05
N LEU A 238 5.86 12.64 -5.62
CA LEU A 238 6.69 13.56 -6.37
C LEU A 238 8.12 13.03 -6.54
N ALA A 239 8.72 12.55 -5.47
CA ALA A 239 10.05 11.95 -5.52
C ALA A 239 10.08 10.71 -6.43
N VAL A 240 9.05 9.84 -6.32
CA VAL A 240 8.91 8.68 -7.22
C VAL A 240 8.71 9.12 -8.66
N TYR A 241 7.90 10.16 -8.92
CA TYR A 241 7.68 10.70 -10.27
C TYR A 241 8.99 11.17 -10.89
N LEU A 242 9.76 11.99 -10.17
CA LEU A 242 11.03 12.50 -10.66
C LEU A 242 12.02 11.37 -10.92
N LEU A 243 12.13 10.40 -10.02
CA LEU A 243 13.02 9.25 -10.19
C LEU A 243 12.58 8.36 -11.37
N ALA A 244 11.30 8.03 -11.46
CA ALA A 244 10.79 7.08 -12.46
C ALA A 244 10.79 7.66 -13.88
N PHE A 245 10.40 8.94 -14.06
CA PHE A 245 10.30 9.54 -15.38
C PHE A 245 11.59 10.22 -15.86
N HIS A 246 12.39 10.81 -14.94
CA HIS A 246 13.52 11.65 -15.33
C HIS A 246 14.88 11.03 -15.03
N VAL A 247 15.00 10.16 -14.01
CA VAL A 247 16.28 9.52 -13.66
C VAL A 247 16.40 8.15 -14.31
N PHE A 248 15.42 7.27 -14.07
CA PHE A 248 15.45 5.90 -14.57
C PHE A 248 14.69 5.70 -15.89
N THR A 249 13.99 6.73 -16.38
CA THR A 249 13.25 6.73 -17.66
C THR A 249 12.42 5.45 -17.87
N MET A 250 11.61 5.10 -16.87
CA MET A 250 10.80 3.90 -16.89
C MET A 250 9.68 3.96 -17.93
N PRO A 251 9.25 2.81 -18.50
CA PRO A 251 8.08 2.78 -19.35
C PRO A 251 6.88 3.46 -18.68
N PRO A 252 6.04 4.23 -19.41
CA PRO A 252 4.97 5.06 -18.82
C PRO A 252 4.02 4.31 -17.89
N ALA A 253 3.68 3.03 -18.19
CA ALA A 253 2.83 2.23 -17.33
C ALA A 253 3.52 1.90 -16.00
N TYR A 254 4.80 1.54 -16.03
CA TYR A 254 5.59 1.24 -14.83
C TYR A 254 5.78 2.50 -13.97
N ALA A 255 6.23 3.60 -14.60
CA ALA A 255 6.40 4.87 -13.90
C ALA A 255 5.08 5.32 -13.23
N GLY A 256 3.99 5.31 -14.00
CA GLY A 256 2.69 5.72 -13.49
C GLY A 256 2.15 4.81 -12.36
N VAL A 257 2.36 3.49 -12.45
CA VAL A 257 2.02 2.56 -11.36
C VAL A 257 2.84 2.88 -10.11
N ALA A 258 4.16 3.10 -10.23
CA ALA A 258 5.00 3.46 -9.09
C ALA A 258 4.54 4.76 -8.42
N VAL A 259 4.21 5.79 -9.22
CA VAL A 259 3.71 7.08 -8.73
C VAL A 259 2.35 6.91 -8.03
N LEU A 260 1.39 6.21 -8.64
CA LEU A 260 0.10 5.98 -8.01
C LEU A 260 0.22 5.14 -6.74
N PHE A 261 1.09 4.13 -6.73
CA PHE A 261 1.35 3.33 -5.54
C PHE A 261 1.91 4.22 -4.40
N ALA A 262 2.78 5.18 -4.74
CA ALA A 262 3.29 6.17 -3.79
C ALA A 262 2.23 7.21 -3.37
N ALA A 263 1.28 7.55 -4.25
CA ALA A 263 0.21 8.53 -3.99
C ALA A 263 -0.93 7.97 -3.11
N MET A 264 -0.91 6.67 -2.78
CA MET A 264 -1.92 6.09 -1.87
C MET A 264 -1.77 6.64 -0.45
N PRO A 265 -2.86 6.73 0.33
CA PRO A 265 -2.80 7.24 1.69
C PRO A 265 -1.90 6.42 2.61
N VAL A 266 -1.66 6.91 3.81
CA VAL A 266 -0.89 6.19 4.84
C VAL A 266 -1.47 4.80 5.06
N GLY A 267 -0.63 3.77 5.00
CA GLY A 267 -1.05 2.39 5.17
C GLY A 267 -1.37 2.05 6.64
N ILE A 268 -2.38 1.21 6.84
CA ILE A 268 -2.80 0.73 8.16
C ILE A 268 -1.63 0.08 8.93
N ASN A 269 -0.68 -0.52 8.21
CA ASN A 269 0.51 -1.11 8.81
C ASN A 269 1.38 -0.11 9.58
N ALA A 270 1.31 1.19 9.26
CA ALA A 270 1.98 2.22 10.04
C ALA A 270 1.39 2.32 11.44
N TYR A 271 0.05 2.28 11.55
CA TYR A 271 -0.62 2.27 12.84
C TYR A 271 -0.35 0.98 13.63
N LEU A 272 -0.38 -0.17 12.99
CA LEU A 272 -0.06 -1.45 13.65
C LEU A 272 1.37 -1.46 14.19
N LEU A 273 2.31 -0.86 13.47
CA LEU A 273 3.69 -0.71 13.94
C LEU A 273 3.77 0.23 15.15
N ALA A 274 3.07 1.37 15.11
CA ALA A 274 2.99 2.33 16.23
C ALA A 274 2.41 1.67 17.49
N VAL A 275 1.36 0.86 17.35
CA VAL A 275 0.77 0.08 18.45
C VAL A 275 1.76 -0.96 18.99
N ARG A 276 2.45 -1.70 18.13
CA ARG A 276 3.44 -2.71 18.52
C ARG A 276 4.57 -2.13 19.36
N TYR A 277 5.05 -0.95 19.00
CA TYR A 277 6.14 -0.27 19.70
C TYR A 277 5.67 0.74 20.76
N LYS A 278 4.35 0.89 20.94
CA LYS A 278 3.70 1.79 21.91
C LYS A 278 4.19 3.25 21.78
N SER A 279 4.41 3.72 20.57
CA SER A 279 4.92 5.07 20.28
C SER A 279 4.13 5.69 19.14
N GLU A 280 3.85 6.99 19.19
CA GLU A 280 3.19 7.80 18.14
C GLU A 280 1.81 7.28 17.66
N GLN A 281 1.10 6.50 18.49
CA GLN A 281 -0.15 5.84 18.08
C GLN A 281 -1.22 6.86 17.65
N GLY A 282 -1.36 7.94 18.41
CA GLY A 282 -2.36 8.99 18.13
C GLY A 282 -2.07 9.74 16.83
N LEU A 283 -0.82 10.15 16.63
CA LEU A 283 -0.37 10.82 15.41
C LEU A 283 -0.56 9.93 14.19
N VAL A 284 -0.11 8.67 14.24
CA VAL A 284 -0.20 7.77 13.09
C VAL A 284 -1.64 7.41 12.78
N ALA A 285 -2.49 7.21 13.79
CA ALA A 285 -3.93 7.01 13.60
C ALA A 285 -4.59 8.20 12.89
N ALA A 286 -4.30 9.42 13.36
CA ALA A 286 -4.78 10.64 12.73
C ALA A 286 -4.24 10.80 11.29
N ALA A 287 -2.96 10.48 11.06
CA ALA A 287 -2.35 10.54 9.73
C ALA A 287 -3.01 9.55 8.73
N VAL A 288 -3.36 8.33 9.17
CA VAL A 288 -4.13 7.39 8.34
C VAL A 288 -5.45 7.99 7.91
N LEU A 289 -6.21 8.58 8.85
CA LEU A 289 -7.52 9.17 8.54
C LEU A 289 -7.39 10.41 7.66
N VAL A 290 -6.56 11.39 8.06
CA VAL A 290 -6.36 12.65 7.32
C VAL A 290 -5.88 12.36 5.90
N SER A 291 -4.88 11.47 5.74
CA SER A 291 -4.38 11.12 4.41
C SER A 291 -5.42 10.36 3.58
N THR A 292 -6.25 9.51 4.17
CA THR A 292 -7.30 8.79 3.44
C THR A 292 -8.36 9.77 2.90
N LEU A 293 -8.77 10.74 3.69
CA LEU A 293 -9.69 11.78 3.25
C LEU A 293 -9.06 12.68 2.16
N ALA A 294 -7.82 13.14 2.38
CA ALA A 294 -7.12 13.99 1.44
C ALA A 294 -6.75 13.28 0.13
N ALA A 295 -6.53 11.96 0.17
CA ALA A 295 -6.21 11.16 -1.01
C ALA A 295 -7.29 11.21 -2.08
N THR A 296 -8.56 11.43 -1.70
CA THR A 296 -9.66 11.62 -2.66
C THR A 296 -9.37 12.76 -3.64
N ALA A 297 -8.83 13.88 -3.15
CA ALA A 297 -8.50 15.03 -3.98
C ALA A 297 -7.10 14.91 -4.63
N THR A 298 -6.09 14.49 -3.85
CA THR A 298 -4.71 14.43 -4.34
C THR A 298 -4.52 13.37 -5.43
N THR A 299 -5.24 12.26 -5.37
CA THR A 299 -5.18 11.22 -6.40
C THR A 299 -5.75 11.70 -7.73
N VAL A 300 -6.77 12.60 -7.74
CA VAL A 300 -7.24 13.27 -8.96
C VAL A 300 -6.08 14.01 -9.64
N GLY A 301 -5.35 14.83 -8.88
CA GLY A 301 -4.21 15.58 -9.39
C GLY A 301 -3.12 14.67 -9.96
N TRP A 302 -2.79 13.58 -9.27
CA TRP A 302 -1.79 12.62 -9.77
C TRP A 302 -2.27 11.88 -11.03
N LEU A 303 -3.54 11.48 -11.11
CA LEU A 303 -4.10 10.86 -12.32
C LEU A 303 -4.07 11.82 -13.51
N MET A 304 -4.43 13.09 -13.30
CA MET A 304 -4.35 14.10 -14.35
C MET A 304 -2.91 14.31 -14.85
N LEU A 305 -1.95 14.40 -13.91
CA LEU A 305 -0.53 14.54 -14.25
C LEU A 305 0.01 13.34 -15.05
N LEU A 306 -0.50 12.15 -14.76
CA LEU A 306 -0.13 10.91 -15.44
C LEU A 306 -0.91 10.66 -16.75
N GLY A 307 -1.74 11.62 -17.20
CA GLY A 307 -2.55 11.48 -18.41
C GLY A 307 -3.64 10.43 -18.31
N ARG A 308 -4.18 10.20 -17.10
CA ARG A 308 -5.24 9.25 -16.80
C ARG A 308 -6.51 9.94 -16.28
N GLY A 309 -6.58 11.27 -16.46
CA GLY A 309 -7.68 12.12 -16.07
C GLY A 309 -8.79 12.24 -17.10
#